data_41bc6cc7fb4ec7a87826893281f42b3f
#
_entry.id   41bc6cc7fb4ec7a87826893281f42b3f
#
_cell.length_a   1.000
_cell.length_b   1.000
_cell.length_c   1.000
_cell.angle_alpha   90.00
_cell.angle_beta   90.00
_cell.angle_gamma   90.00
#
_symmetry.space_group_name_H-M   'P 1'
#
loop_
_entity.id
_entity.type
_entity.pdbx_description
1 polymer ?
#
loop_
_entity_poly.entity_id
_entity_poly.type
_entity_poly.pdbx_seq_one_letter_code
_entity_poly.pdbx_strand_id
1 'polypeptide(L)'
;ITKDISNLQPVCKYIPESLQIAGNQGPELKQLSAKFQSLYKQLPWHPSDRSTDKKSAFYRGHANAVMTGHGGLEEHSSVRFGVSLIAPNIEYPNHKHPPEEGYLVISEGDWRQANGDWFHRKPGDTVHNVPNIWHAMRSGKSPLLAVWMLWIE
;
A
#
# COMPACT_ATOMS: atom_id res chain seq x y z
N ILE A 1 22.06 -4.82 -17.17
CA ILE A 1 21.71 -3.42 -16.81
C ILE A 1 20.22 -3.45 -16.51
N THR A 2 19.86 -3.48 -15.23
CA THR A 2 18.46 -3.33 -14.82
C THR A 2 18.00 -1.92 -15.22
N LYS A 3 16.91 -1.86 -15.99
CA LYS A 3 16.31 -0.57 -16.37
C LYS A 3 15.90 0.17 -15.10
N ASP A 4 16.31 1.42 -14.97
CA ASP A 4 15.85 2.28 -13.89
C ASP A 4 14.34 2.53 -14.11
N ILE A 5 13.51 2.02 -13.20
CA ILE A 5 12.05 2.18 -13.20
C ILE A 5 11.58 3.05 -12.04
N SER A 6 12.50 3.65 -11.30
CA SER A 6 12.16 4.50 -10.15
C SER A 6 11.30 5.70 -10.56
N ASN A 7 10.27 5.99 -9.77
CA ASN A 7 9.37 7.10 -10.03
C ASN A 7 8.70 7.58 -8.73
N LEU A 8 9.40 8.39 -7.94
CA LEU A 8 8.86 8.93 -6.71
C LEU A 8 7.70 9.90 -6.97
N GLN A 9 6.62 9.73 -6.22
CA GLN A 9 5.48 10.62 -6.20
C GLN A 9 5.57 11.59 -5.01
N PRO A 10 4.94 12.79 -5.06
CA PRO A 10 4.97 13.74 -3.95
C PRO A 10 4.51 13.17 -2.60
N VAL A 11 3.55 12.24 -2.60
CA VAL A 11 3.05 11.56 -1.40
C VAL A 11 4.11 10.69 -0.71
N CYS A 12 5.15 10.26 -1.43
CA CYS A 12 6.24 9.46 -0.87
C CYS A 12 7.02 10.16 0.25
N LYS A 13 6.84 11.47 0.42
CA LYS A 13 7.37 12.22 1.59
C LYS A 13 6.91 11.66 2.94
N TYR A 14 5.81 10.92 2.99
CA TYR A 14 5.27 10.30 4.21
C TYR A 14 5.84 8.91 4.52
N ILE A 15 6.67 8.33 3.64
CA ILE A 15 7.26 7.01 3.87
C ILE A 15 8.14 6.98 5.12
N PRO A 16 9.06 7.95 5.36
CA PRO A 16 9.89 7.94 6.57
C PRO A 16 9.06 7.91 7.87
N GLU A 17 7.97 8.69 7.95
CA GLU A 17 7.07 8.68 9.12
C GLU A 17 6.40 7.30 9.28
N SER A 18 5.89 6.72 8.21
CA SER A 18 5.26 5.38 8.23
C SER A 18 6.23 4.31 8.74
N LEU A 19 7.49 4.35 8.29
CA LEU A 19 8.52 3.41 8.70
C LEU A 19 8.98 3.62 10.14
N GLN A 20 8.96 4.86 10.63
CA GLN A 20 9.24 5.16 12.03
C GLN A 20 8.16 4.59 12.94
N ILE A 21 6.89 4.74 12.58
CA ILE A 21 5.75 4.14 13.31
C ILE A 21 5.94 2.62 13.42
N ALA A 22 6.19 1.95 12.30
CA ALA A 22 6.42 0.52 12.26
C ALA A 22 7.65 0.09 13.07
N GLY A 23 8.76 0.80 12.93
CA GLY A 23 10.03 0.48 13.59
C GLY A 23 9.99 0.55 15.11
N ASN A 24 8.99 1.21 15.68
CA ASN A 24 8.76 1.29 17.13
C ASN A 24 7.93 0.13 17.69
N GLN A 25 7.45 -0.81 16.84
CA GLN A 25 6.50 -1.86 17.24
C GLN A 25 7.14 -3.24 17.49
N GLY A 26 8.43 -3.37 17.36
CA GLY A 26 9.12 -4.63 17.61
C GLY A 26 10.25 -4.92 16.60
N PRO A 27 11.05 -5.96 16.85
CA PRO A 27 12.26 -6.23 16.07
C PRO A 27 11.98 -6.60 14.62
N GLU A 28 10.91 -7.34 14.33
CA GLU A 28 10.55 -7.77 12.97
C GLU A 28 10.15 -6.58 12.11
N LEU A 29 9.27 -5.72 12.61
CA LEU A 29 8.85 -4.50 11.89
C LEU A 29 9.99 -3.49 11.79
N LYS A 30 10.87 -3.42 12.78
CA LYS A 30 12.07 -2.59 12.72
C LYS A 30 13.01 -3.05 11.59
N GLN A 31 13.23 -4.35 11.47
CA GLN A 31 14.05 -4.93 10.39
C GLN A 31 13.41 -4.71 9.01
N LEU A 32 12.10 -4.95 8.90
CA LEU A 32 11.35 -4.71 7.67
C LEU A 32 11.43 -3.24 7.24
N SER A 33 11.22 -2.31 8.17
CA SER A 33 11.30 -0.87 7.93
C SER A 33 12.69 -0.45 7.44
N ALA A 34 13.76 -0.96 8.05
CA ALA A 34 15.12 -0.67 7.62
C ALA A 34 15.41 -1.15 6.20
N LYS A 35 14.94 -2.35 5.84
CA LYS A 35 15.07 -2.90 4.48
C LYS A 35 14.25 -2.10 3.48
N PHE A 36 13.01 -1.75 3.81
CA PHE A 36 12.16 -0.97 2.93
C PHE A 36 12.69 0.47 2.75
N GLN A 37 13.28 1.06 3.79
CA GLN A 37 13.94 2.36 3.71
C GLN A 37 15.05 2.40 2.64
N SER A 38 15.76 1.30 2.42
CA SER A 38 16.79 1.22 1.37
C SER A 38 16.23 0.96 -0.02
N LEU A 39 14.99 0.50 -0.13
CA LEU A 39 14.36 0.04 -1.38
C LEU A 39 13.41 1.07 -1.99
N TYR A 40 12.62 1.77 -1.19
CA TYR A 40 11.43 2.49 -1.69
C TYR A 40 11.72 3.53 -2.79
N LYS A 41 12.93 4.12 -2.78
CA LYS A 41 13.32 5.11 -3.81
C LYS A 41 13.55 4.48 -5.20
N GLN A 42 13.72 3.17 -5.26
CA GLN A 42 13.95 2.43 -6.50
C GLN A 42 12.63 1.90 -7.10
N LEU A 43 11.51 2.03 -6.38
CA LEU A 43 10.22 1.49 -6.80
C LEU A 43 9.54 2.39 -7.84
N PRO A 44 8.75 1.77 -8.75
CA PRO A 44 7.97 2.48 -9.75
C PRO A 44 6.64 3.01 -9.17
N TRP A 45 6.71 4.00 -8.30
CA TRP A 45 5.53 4.61 -7.70
C TRP A 45 4.65 5.28 -8.74
N HIS A 46 3.35 5.11 -8.62
CA HIS A 46 2.37 5.75 -9.48
C HIS A 46 1.09 6.07 -8.68
N PRO A 47 0.33 7.11 -9.08
CA PRO A 47 -1.01 7.35 -8.53
C PRO A 47 -1.94 6.18 -8.82
N SER A 48 -3.05 6.09 -8.07
CA SER A 48 -4.06 5.06 -8.35
C SER A 48 -4.70 5.24 -9.71
N ASP A 49 -4.77 4.17 -10.50
CA ASP A 49 -5.52 4.10 -11.76
C ASP A 49 -7.04 4.20 -11.54
N ARG A 50 -7.50 4.07 -10.31
CA ARG A 50 -8.91 4.15 -9.93
C ARG A 50 -9.43 5.58 -9.78
N SER A 51 -8.56 6.57 -9.81
CA SER A 51 -8.95 7.98 -9.79
C SER A 51 -8.71 8.63 -11.16
N THR A 52 -9.76 9.10 -11.78
CA THR A 52 -9.70 9.89 -13.01
C THR A 52 -9.57 11.39 -12.73
N ASP A 53 -9.96 11.83 -11.53
CA ASP A 53 -9.85 13.23 -11.12
C ASP A 53 -8.50 13.49 -10.43
N LYS A 54 -7.57 14.07 -11.20
CA LYS A 54 -6.23 14.44 -10.71
C LYS A 54 -6.23 15.53 -9.63
N LYS A 55 -7.34 16.22 -9.43
CA LYS A 55 -7.51 17.25 -8.40
C LYS A 55 -8.04 16.66 -7.08
N SER A 56 -8.54 15.43 -7.10
CA SER A 56 -9.08 14.79 -5.90
C SER A 56 -8.02 14.63 -4.82
N ALA A 57 -8.44 14.67 -3.57
CA ALA A 57 -7.58 14.40 -2.42
C ALA A 57 -6.99 12.98 -2.50
N PHE A 58 -7.79 12.02 -2.93
CA PHE A 58 -7.37 10.65 -3.12
C PHE A 58 -6.24 10.52 -4.17
N TYR A 59 -6.39 11.10 -5.36
CA TYR A 59 -5.34 11.03 -6.38
C TYR A 59 -4.01 11.60 -5.89
N ARG A 60 -4.05 12.74 -5.21
CA ARG A 60 -2.84 13.40 -4.70
C ARG A 60 -2.27 12.78 -3.43
N GLY A 61 -3.13 12.14 -2.65
CA GLY A 61 -2.78 11.55 -1.36
C GLY A 61 -2.52 10.04 -1.38
N HIS A 62 -2.45 9.42 -2.57
CA HIS A 62 -2.24 7.98 -2.69
C HIS A 62 -1.21 7.65 -3.77
N ALA A 63 -0.41 6.63 -3.51
CA ALA A 63 0.44 6.01 -4.53
C ALA A 63 0.62 4.52 -4.27
N ASN A 64 0.75 3.77 -5.35
CA ASN A 64 1.13 2.36 -5.36
C ASN A 64 2.50 2.16 -5.99
N ALA A 65 3.18 1.10 -5.60
CA ALA A 65 4.36 0.61 -6.30
C ALA A 65 4.36 -0.92 -6.32
N VAL A 66 4.55 -1.51 -7.51
CA VAL A 66 4.72 -2.95 -7.67
C VAL A 66 6.17 -3.31 -7.39
N MET A 67 6.40 -4.31 -6.55
CA MET A 67 7.73 -4.88 -6.29
C MET A 67 7.96 -6.14 -7.12
N THR A 68 7.02 -7.07 -7.06
CA THR A 68 7.06 -8.34 -7.81
C THR A 68 5.78 -8.47 -8.64
N GLY A 69 5.90 -8.99 -9.86
CA GLY A 69 4.83 -9.08 -10.85
C GLY A 69 5.01 -8.09 -11.98
N HIS A 70 4.09 -8.10 -12.93
CA HIS A 70 4.20 -7.25 -14.12
C HIS A 70 4.37 -5.76 -13.78
N GLY A 71 5.45 -5.18 -14.30
CA GLY A 71 5.81 -3.78 -14.09
C GLY A 71 6.58 -3.48 -12.80
N GLY A 72 6.94 -4.50 -12.02
CA GLY A 72 7.73 -4.38 -10.80
C GLY A 72 9.24 -4.52 -11.03
N LEU A 73 9.98 -4.60 -9.92
CA LEU A 73 11.43 -4.88 -9.95
C LEU A 73 11.73 -6.30 -10.43
N GLU A 74 10.81 -7.23 -10.16
CA GLU A 74 10.92 -8.64 -10.53
C GLU A 74 9.61 -9.09 -11.17
N GLU A 75 9.70 -9.71 -12.36
CA GLU A 75 8.54 -10.26 -13.06
C GLU A 75 8.10 -11.59 -12.42
N HIS A 76 6.79 -11.77 -12.29
CA HIS A 76 6.18 -13.02 -11.81
C HIS A 76 4.80 -13.21 -12.45
N SER A 77 4.47 -14.46 -12.81
CA SER A 77 3.24 -14.78 -13.55
C SER A 77 2.00 -14.98 -12.68
N SER A 78 2.17 -15.46 -11.45
CA SER A 78 1.06 -15.90 -10.59
C SER A 78 0.84 -15.03 -9.35
N VAL A 79 1.79 -14.21 -8.99
CA VAL A 79 1.73 -13.32 -7.83
C VAL A 79 2.06 -11.90 -8.22
N ARG A 80 1.28 -10.96 -7.70
CA ARG A 80 1.58 -9.55 -7.74
C ARG A 80 1.68 -9.02 -6.33
N PHE A 81 2.81 -8.41 -6.01
CA PHE A 81 3.15 -7.97 -4.66
C PHE A 81 3.68 -6.54 -4.72
N GLY A 82 3.20 -5.70 -3.82
CA GLY A 82 3.59 -4.29 -3.83
C GLY A 82 3.20 -3.56 -2.56
N VAL A 83 3.24 -2.25 -2.63
CA VAL A 83 2.94 -1.36 -1.50
C VAL A 83 1.94 -0.29 -1.90
N SER A 84 1.08 0.06 -0.95
CA SER A 84 0.15 1.19 -1.02
C SER A 84 0.47 2.19 0.06
N LEU A 85 0.59 3.45 -0.32
CA LEU A 85 0.83 4.57 0.59
C LEU A 85 -0.33 5.55 0.50
N ILE A 86 -0.92 5.88 1.65
CA ILE A 86 -1.99 6.85 1.78
C ILE A 86 -1.55 7.96 2.73
N ALA A 87 -1.60 9.21 2.27
CA ALA A 87 -1.31 10.39 3.09
C ALA A 87 -2.27 10.50 4.28
N PRO A 88 -1.95 11.27 5.34
CA PRO A 88 -2.86 11.47 6.46
C PRO A 88 -4.24 12.01 6.03
N ASN A 89 -5.29 11.52 6.68
CA ASN A 89 -6.69 11.94 6.51
C ASN A 89 -7.23 11.76 5.07
N ILE A 90 -6.82 10.68 4.40
CA ILE A 90 -7.29 10.32 3.06
C ILE A 90 -8.01 8.97 3.11
N GLU A 91 -9.14 8.90 2.41
CA GLU A 91 -9.84 7.65 2.15
C GLU A 91 -9.50 7.13 0.75
N TYR A 92 -9.08 5.85 0.68
CA TYR A 92 -9.07 5.08 -0.54
C TYR A 92 -10.48 4.55 -0.75
N PRO A 93 -11.23 5.03 -1.74
CA PRO A 93 -12.64 4.74 -1.87
C PRO A 93 -12.94 3.27 -2.15
N ASN A 94 -14.18 2.91 -1.94
CA ASN A 94 -14.67 1.55 -2.13
C ASN A 94 -14.37 1.04 -3.54
N HIS A 95 -13.77 -0.13 -3.63
CA HIS A 95 -13.38 -0.80 -4.87
C HIS A 95 -13.38 -2.32 -4.71
N LYS A 96 -13.25 -3.03 -5.80
CA LYS A 96 -13.10 -4.50 -5.82
C LYS A 96 -12.29 -4.93 -7.03
N HIS A 97 -11.78 -6.14 -6.98
CA HIS A 97 -11.06 -6.80 -8.08
C HIS A 97 -11.20 -8.32 -7.98
N PRO A 98 -11.03 -9.06 -9.10
CA PRO A 98 -11.16 -10.51 -9.11
C PRO A 98 -10.15 -11.25 -8.22
N PRO A 99 -8.85 -10.89 -8.20
CA PRO A 99 -7.88 -11.59 -7.38
C PRO A 99 -8.17 -11.50 -5.89
N GLU A 100 -7.90 -12.58 -5.18
CA GLU A 100 -7.76 -12.61 -3.72
C GLU A 100 -6.60 -11.72 -3.30
N GLU A 101 -6.75 -11.01 -2.18
CA GLU A 101 -5.76 -10.05 -1.70
C GLU A 101 -5.47 -10.20 -0.22
N GLY A 102 -4.20 -10.17 0.13
CA GLY A 102 -3.73 -10.02 1.51
C GLY A 102 -3.03 -8.69 1.72
N TYR A 103 -3.25 -8.06 2.86
CA TYR A 103 -2.46 -6.92 3.33
C TYR A 103 -1.63 -7.28 4.56
N LEU A 104 -0.41 -6.75 4.61
CA LEU A 104 0.36 -6.57 5.84
C LEU A 104 0.43 -5.07 6.15
N VAL A 105 -0.10 -4.69 7.30
CA VAL A 105 -0.14 -3.29 7.75
C VAL A 105 1.24 -2.89 8.29
N ILE A 106 1.86 -1.89 7.68
CA ILE A 106 3.17 -1.36 8.11
C ILE A 106 2.97 -0.22 9.10
N SER A 107 2.15 0.76 8.75
CA SER A 107 1.64 1.75 9.70
C SER A 107 0.14 1.58 9.87
N GLU A 108 -0.46 2.20 10.87
CA GLU A 108 -1.87 2.01 11.21
C GLU A 108 -2.85 2.59 10.20
N GLY A 109 -4.08 2.07 10.21
CA GLY A 109 -5.19 2.57 9.41
C GLY A 109 -6.49 1.79 9.66
N ASP A 110 -7.54 2.19 8.97
CA ASP A 110 -8.83 1.53 9.02
C ASP A 110 -9.15 0.86 7.67
N TRP A 111 -9.81 -0.28 7.75
CA TRP A 111 -10.35 -1.02 6.60
C TRP A 111 -11.86 -1.19 6.74
N ARG A 112 -12.53 -1.36 5.60
CA ARG A 112 -13.93 -1.72 5.50
C ARG A 112 -14.12 -2.77 4.42
N GLN A 113 -14.95 -3.76 4.69
CA GLN A 113 -15.28 -4.85 3.77
C GLN A 113 -16.78 -4.99 3.61
N ALA A 114 -17.24 -5.33 2.41
CA ALA A 114 -18.65 -5.59 2.08
C ALA A 114 -19.62 -4.47 2.53
N ASN A 115 -19.17 -3.21 2.49
CA ASN A 115 -19.93 -2.04 2.98
C ASN A 115 -20.35 -2.13 4.46
N GLY A 116 -19.65 -2.95 5.26
CA GLY A 116 -19.82 -3.04 6.70
C GLY A 116 -19.17 -1.89 7.47
N ASP A 117 -18.94 -2.11 8.75
CA ASP A 117 -18.30 -1.12 9.61
C ASP A 117 -16.80 -1.00 9.34
N TRP A 118 -16.24 0.16 9.64
CA TRP A 118 -14.80 0.37 9.65
C TRP A 118 -14.16 -0.37 10.84
N PHE A 119 -13.04 -1.02 10.59
CA PHE A 119 -12.24 -1.68 11.62
C PHE A 119 -10.79 -1.24 11.56
N HIS A 120 -10.22 -0.97 12.73
CA HIS A 120 -8.84 -0.50 12.85
C HIS A 120 -7.84 -1.64 12.78
N ARG A 121 -6.70 -1.39 12.13
CA ARG A 121 -5.53 -2.27 12.09
C ARG A 121 -4.28 -1.54 12.52
N LYS A 122 -3.51 -2.21 13.38
CA LYS A 122 -2.24 -1.73 13.91
C LYS A 122 -1.08 -2.23 13.06
N PRO A 123 0.13 -1.65 13.19
CA PRO A 123 1.32 -2.19 12.54
C PRO A 123 1.53 -3.68 12.86
N GLY A 124 1.77 -4.49 11.84
CA GLY A 124 1.92 -5.95 11.93
C GLY A 124 0.62 -6.74 11.77
N ASP A 125 -0.54 -6.10 11.83
CA ASP A 125 -1.82 -6.77 11.55
C ASP A 125 -1.94 -7.11 10.06
N THR A 126 -2.84 -8.05 9.76
CA THR A 126 -3.18 -8.46 8.39
C THR A 126 -4.64 -8.20 8.08
N VAL A 127 -4.93 -8.02 6.79
CA VAL A 127 -6.31 -7.96 6.25
C VAL A 127 -6.39 -8.92 5.08
N HIS A 128 -7.46 -9.70 5.02
CA HIS A 128 -7.72 -10.61 3.92
C HIS A 128 -9.01 -10.21 3.17
N ASN A 129 -8.89 -10.00 1.89
CA ASN A 129 -9.99 -9.71 0.97
C ASN A 129 -10.21 -10.92 0.07
N VAL A 130 -11.37 -11.57 0.20
CA VAL A 130 -11.76 -12.64 -0.72
C VAL A 130 -12.00 -12.08 -2.13
N PRO A 131 -11.94 -12.90 -3.20
CA PRO A 131 -12.17 -12.44 -4.57
C PRO A 131 -13.45 -11.61 -4.70
N ASN A 132 -13.34 -10.47 -5.39
CA ASN A 132 -14.47 -9.57 -5.69
C ASN A 132 -15.19 -8.95 -4.49
N ILE A 133 -14.65 -9.02 -3.27
CA ILE A 133 -15.24 -8.29 -2.14
C ILE A 133 -15.07 -6.77 -2.32
N TRP A 134 -16.12 -6.01 -2.06
CA TRP A 134 -16.01 -4.57 -1.93
C TRP A 134 -15.20 -4.21 -0.70
N HIS A 135 -14.18 -3.38 -0.85
CA HIS A 135 -13.34 -2.95 0.27
C HIS A 135 -12.85 -1.52 0.09
N ALA A 136 -12.53 -0.90 1.20
CA ALA A 136 -11.99 0.46 1.29
C ALA A 136 -10.97 0.53 2.42
N MET A 137 -10.08 1.52 2.36
CA MET A 137 -9.12 1.83 3.42
C MET A 137 -9.11 3.33 3.68
N ARG A 138 -8.69 3.73 4.87
CA ARG A 138 -8.43 5.13 5.17
C ARG A 138 -7.30 5.26 6.19
N SER A 139 -6.55 6.32 6.05
CA SER A 139 -5.61 6.77 7.07
C SER A 139 -6.32 7.63 8.11
N GLY A 140 -5.74 7.72 9.30
CA GLY A 140 -6.09 8.71 10.30
C GLY A 140 -5.14 9.91 10.23
N LYS A 141 -4.72 10.41 11.39
CA LYS A 141 -3.75 11.52 11.49
C LYS A 141 -2.35 11.15 11.00
N SER A 142 -2.02 9.87 11.00
CA SER A 142 -0.76 9.32 10.49
C SER A 142 -0.95 8.75 9.09
N PRO A 143 0.10 8.70 8.26
CA PRO A 143 0.04 8.05 6.95
C PRO A 143 -0.17 6.54 7.11
N LEU A 144 -0.86 5.91 6.15
CA LEU A 144 -1.03 4.47 6.08
C LEU A 144 -0.12 3.92 4.99
N LEU A 145 0.80 3.05 5.39
CA LEU A 145 1.62 2.23 4.49
C LEU A 145 1.26 0.76 4.71
N ALA A 146 0.92 0.07 3.65
CA ALA A 146 0.61 -1.35 3.69
C ALA A 146 1.22 -2.08 2.50
N VAL A 147 1.71 -3.28 2.75
CA VAL A 147 2.11 -4.23 1.70
C VAL A 147 0.87 -4.98 1.27
N TRP A 148 0.66 -5.12 -0.04
CA TRP A 148 -0.41 -5.93 -0.61
C TRP A 148 0.13 -7.06 -1.46
N MET A 149 -0.61 -8.16 -1.50
CA MET A 149 -0.29 -9.34 -2.30
C MET A 149 -1.57 -9.83 -2.97
N LEU A 150 -1.50 -10.02 -4.28
CA LEU A 150 -2.57 -10.55 -5.13
C LEU A 150 -2.17 -11.91 -5.69
N TRP A 151 -3.07 -12.86 -5.64
CA TRP A 151 -2.97 -14.12 -6.37
C TRP A 151 -3.66 -13.97 -7.72
N ILE A 152 -2.91 -14.02 -8.83
CA ILE A 152 -3.37 -13.63 -10.18
C ILE A 152 -3.40 -14.79 -11.20
N GLU A 153 -3.57 -16.02 -10.73
CA GLU A 153 -3.79 -17.15 -11.63
C GLU A 153 -5.03 -16.99 -12.51
#